data_0f061ffca9fb81e2fcb66582bdb59025
#
_entry.id   0f061ffca9fb81e2fcb66582bdb59025
#
_cell.length_a   1.000
_cell.length_b   1.000
_cell.length_c   1.000
_cell.angle_alpha   90.00
_cell.angle_beta   90.00
_cell.angle_gamma   90.00
#
_symmetry.space_group_name_H-M   'P 1'
#
loop_
_entity.id
_entity.type
_entity.pdbx_description
1 polymer ?
#
loop_
_entity_poly.entity_id
_entity_poly.type
_entity_poly.pdbx_seq_one_letter_code
_entity_poly.pdbx_strand_id
1 'polypeptide(L)' 'MHEERKMKFKELEKILLKDGWFLIDIKGSHYQYKHKNKKGKITIPMHRDDLALKTANSILKQAGLK' A
#
# COMPACT_ATOMS: atom_id res chain seq x y z
N MET A 1 9.93 -9.10 24.44
CA MET A 1 8.91 -8.10 24.29
C MET A 1 8.67 -7.81 22.83
N HIS A 2 7.44 -7.84 22.42
CA HIS A 2 7.09 -7.65 21.03
C HIS A 2 6.27 -6.41 20.84
N GLU A 3 6.74 -5.58 19.97
CA GLU A 3 5.94 -4.48 19.50
C GLU A 3 5.46 -4.83 18.13
N GLU A 4 4.17 -4.78 17.97
CA GLU A 4 3.62 -4.86 16.64
C GLU A 4 3.99 -3.58 15.92
N ARG A 5 4.83 -3.73 14.93
CA ARG A 5 5.17 -2.58 14.12
C ARG A 5 4.08 -2.32 13.12
N LYS A 6 3.79 -1.06 12.94
CA LYS A 6 2.76 -0.64 12.02
C LYS A 6 3.30 0.47 11.14
N MET A 7 2.74 0.56 9.96
CA MET A 7 3.04 1.63 9.04
C MET A 7 1.74 2.39 8.79
N LYS A 8 1.83 3.70 8.72
CA LYS A 8 0.64 4.47 8.45
C LYS A 8 0.26 4.35 6.98
N PHE A 9 -1.05 4.31 6.73
CA PHE A 9 -1.57 4.23 5.38
C PHE A 9 -0.94 5.32 4.51
N LYS A 10 -0.89 6.53 5.02
CA LYS A 10 -0.35 7.67 4.26
C LYS A 10 1.11 7.48 3.90
N GLU A 11 1.87 6.85 4.77
CA GLU A 11 3.27 6.60 4.49
C GLU A 11 3.43 5.60 3.36
N LEU A 12 2.65 4.52 3.42
CA LEU A 12 2.71 3.50 2.37
C LEU A 12 2.23 4.08 1.05
N GLU A 13 1.12 4.82 1.08
CA GLU A 13 0.61 5.45 -0.13
C GLU A 13 1.64 6.40 -0.73
N LYS A 14 2.30 7.17 0.11
CA LYS A 14 3.32 8.11 -0.36
C LYS A 14 4.45 7.38 -1.10
N ILE A 15 4.87 6.24 -0.56
CA ILE A 15 5.91 5.44 -1.20
C ILE A 15 5.45 4.97 -2.57
N LEU A 16 4.21 4.48 -2.65
CA LEU A 16 3.67 4.01 -3.92
C LEU A 16 3.53 5.15 -4.93
N LEU A 17 3.00 6.28 -4.50
CA LEU A 17 2.83 7.42 -5.40
C LEU A 17 4.17 7.90 -5.93
N LYS A 18 5.19 7.89 -5.09
CA LYS A 18 6.52 8.29 -5.49
C LYS A 18 7.10 7.36 -6.56
N ASP A 19 6.71 6.09 -6.52
CA ASP A 19 7.18 5.10 -7.48
C ASP A 19 6.40 5.16 -8.78
N GLY A 20 5.32 5.92 -8.83
CA GLY A 20 4.52 6.05 -10.03
C GLY A 20 3.17 5.36 -9.98
N TRP A 21 2.83 4.74 -8.85
CA TRP A 21 1.49 4.19 -8.69
C TRP A 21 0.50 5.31 -8.51
N PHE A 22 -0.72 5.11 -8.96
CA PHE A 22 -1.77 6.12 -8.81
C PHE A 22 -3.09 5.44 -8.48
N LEU A 23 -3.89 6.15 -7.72
CA LEU A 23 -5.19 5.66 -7.27
C LEU A 23 -6.17 5.63 -8.44
N ILE A 24 -6.81 4.49 -8.65
CA ILE A 24 -7.79 4.36 -9.73
C ILE A 24 -9.21 4.16 -9.20
N ASP A 25 -9.35 3.65 -7.98
CA ASP A 25 -10.69 3.36 -7.47
C ASP A 25 -10.63 3.17 -5.97
N ILE A 26 -11.75 3.45 -5.32
CA ILE A 26 -11.93 3.17 -3.90
C ILE A 26 -13.23 2.43 -3.76
N LYS A 27 -13.14 1.19 -3.28
CA LYS A 27 -14.32 0.38 -3.02
C LYS A 27 -14.41 0.13 -1.53
N GLY A 28 -15.35 0.83 -0.87
CA GLY A 28 -15.43 0.78 0.57
C GLY A 28 -14.11 1.25 1.17
N SER A 29 -13.45 0.36 1.88
CA SER A 29 -12.17 0.67 2.49
C SER A 29 -10.99 0.15 1.70
N HIS A 30 -11.19 -0.26 0.45
CA HIS A 30 -10.14 -0.81 -0.38
C HIS A 30 -9.72 0.21 -1.43
N TYR A 31 -8.51 0.72 -1.29
CA TYR A 31 -7.92 1.69 -2.22
C TYR A 31 -7.13 0.93 -3.27
N GLN A 32 -7.45 1.12 -4.53
CA GLN A 32 -6.83 0.37 -5.62
C GLN A 32 -5.95 1.29 -6.46
N TYR A 33 -4.74 0.78 -6.76
CA TYR A 33 -3.73 1.54 -7.46
C TYR A 33 -3.23 0.79 -8.68
N LYS A 34 -2.82 1.54 -9.69
CA LYS A 34 -2.16 0.98 -10.87
C LYS A 34 -0.89 1.75 -11.16
N HIS A 35 -0.04 1.15 -11.97
CA HIS A 35 1.22 1.75 -12.37
C HIS A 35 1.30 1.75 -13.89
N LYS A 36 1.85 2.82 -14.43
CA LYS A 36 1.97 2.98 -15.87
C LYS A 36 2.87 1.92 -16.49
N ASN A 37 3.96 1.59 -15.82
CA ASN A 37 4.98 0.68 -16.36
C ASN A 37 5.04 -0.68 -15.68
N LYS A 38 4.29 -0.88 -14.62
CA LYS A 38 4.29 -2.14 -13.90
C LYS A 38 2.92 -2.79 -14.02
N LYS A 39 2.93 -4.11 -14.10
CA LYS A 39 1.68 -4.85 -14.27
C LYS A 39 0.95 -5.02 -12.96
N GLY A 40 -0.34 -5.29 -13.08
CA GLY A 40 -1.17 -5.63 -11.94
C GLY A 40 -1.72 -4.43 -11.21
N LYS A 41 -2.48 -4.72 -10.19
CA LYS A 41 -3.08 -3.73 -9.31
C LYS A 41 -2.62 -3.98 -7.90
N ILE A 42 -2.55 -2.90 -7.13
CA ILE A 42 -2.27 -3.01 -5.71
C ILE A 42 -3.48 -2.51 -4.96
N THR A 43 -3.89 -3.26 -3.95
CA THR A 43 -5.00 -2.88 -3.09
C THR A 43 -4.48 -2.66 -1.69
N ILE A 44 -4.75 -1.48 -1.14
CA ILE A 44 -4.39 -1.16 0.24
C ILE A 44 -5.67 -1.09 1.06
N PRO A 45 -5.83 -1.93 2.07
CA PRO A 45 -6.98 -1.83 2.97
C PRO A 45 -6.83 -0.62 3.88
N MET A 46 -7.86 0.20 3.95
CA MET A 46 -7.85 1.40 4.76
C MET A 46 -8.92 1.28 5.84
N HIS A 47 -8.61 0.55 6.89
CA HIS A 47 -9.53 0.42 8.04
C HIS A 47 -9.24 1.47 9.09
N ARG A 48 -7.97 1.77 9.26
CA ARG A 48 -7.47 2.79 10.16
C ARG A 48 -6.23 3.36 9.50
N ASP A 49 -5.65 4.36 10.12
CA ASP A 49 -4.42 4.92 9.59
C ASP A 49 -3.23 3.97 9.71
N ASP A 50 -3.42 2.85 10.39
CA ASP A 50 -2.32 1.94 10.65
C ASP A 50 -2.48 0.64 9.89
N LEU A 51 -1.38 0.17 9.31
CA LEU A 51 -1.31 -1.13 8.67
C LEU A 51 -0.26 -1.95 9.38
N ALA A 52 -0.54 -3.24 9.57
CA ALA A 52 0.48 -4.12 10.08
C ALA A 52 1.68 -4.07 9.15
N LEU A 53 2.88 -4.04 9.71
CA LEU A 53 4.09 -3.96 8.90
C LEU A 53 4.18 -5.13 7.92
N LYS A 54 3.72 -6.29 8.34
CA LYS A 54 3.68 -7.47 7.48
C LYS A 54 2.86 -7.21 6.22
N THR A 55 1.70 -6.58 6.40
CA THR A 55 0.83 -6.23 5.27
C THR A 55 1.50 -5.19 4.39
N ALA A 56 2.08 -4.17 5.00
CA ALA A 56 2.76 -3.13 4.24
C ALA A 56 3.92 -3.70 3.44
N ASN A 57 4.71 -4.59 4.03
CA ASN A 57 5.82 -5.21 3.33
C ASN A 57 5.35 -6.06 2.16
N SER A 58 4.23 -6.77 2.34
CA SER A 58 3.66 -7.57 1.26
C SER A 58 3.25 -6.68 0.09
N ILE A 59 2.66 -5.53 0.39
CA ILE A 59 2.25 -4.58 -0.63
C ILE A 59 3.46 -4.01 -1.35
N LEU A 60 4.49 -3.65 -0.60
CA LEU A 60 5.72 -3.13 -1.20
C LEU A 60 6.38 -4.16 -2.10
N LYS A 61 6.32 -5.41 -1.69
CA LYS A 61 6.87 -6.49 -2.49
C LYS A 61 6.10 -6.64 -3.80
N GLN A 62 4.77 -6.57 -3.73
CA GLN A 62 3.96 -6.61 -4.94
C GLN A 62 4.26 -5.44 -5.85
N ALA A 63 4.60 -4.32 -5.29
CA ALA A 63 4.92 -3.12 -6.07
C ALA A 63 6.32 -3.14 -6.65
N GLY A 64 7.10 -4.17 -6.34
CA GLY A 64 8.47 -4.25 -6.81
C GLY A 64 9.43 -3.35 -6.05
N LEU A 65 9.04 -2.93 -4.86
CA LEU A 65 9.84 -2.01 -4.07
C LEU A 65 10.58 -2.71 -2.94
N LYS A 66 10.43 -4.00 -2.87
CA LYS A 66 11.08 -4.74 -1.81
C LYS A 66 11.45 -6.15 -2.23
#